data_b25715e42457f543cde42d9c2e0598a0
#
_entry.id   b25715e42457f543cde42d9c2e0598a0
#
_cell.length_a   1.000
_cell.length_b   1.000
_cell.length_c   1.000
_cell.angle_alpha   90.00
_cell.angle_beta   90.00
_cell.angle_gamma   90.00
#
_symmetry.space_group_name_H-M   'P 1'
#
loop_
_entity.id
_entity.type
_entity.pdbx_description
1 polymer ?
#
loop_
_entity_poly.entity_id
_entity_poly.type
_entity_poly.pdbx_seq_one_letter_code
_entity_poly.pdbx_strand_id
1 'polypeptide(L)'
;MTTTVIERATAQYPERRSEVSMTETKQDGPSITVLVVDDEPQIVRALRINLSVRGYEVITAGSGAAALRAAAERHPDVVILDLGLPDMDGIEVLAGLRGWTEIPVIVLSARTDSADKVEALDAGADDYVTKPFGMDELLARLRAAVRRGAAASADSDDPVVVTSSFTVDLAAKKVTKDGAAVHLTPTEWGMLEMLVRHRGKLVGRKELLREVWGPSYATETHYLRVYLAQLRRKLEDDPSHPKHLLTEAGMGYRFQE
;
A
#
# COMPACT_ATOMS: atom_id res chain seq x y z
N MET A 1 -7.99 90.83 21.89
CA MET A 1 -7.69 90.45 20.51
C MET A 1 -6.55 89.46 20.55
N THR A 2 -6.84 88.17 20.60
CA THR A 2 -5.79 87.17 20.85
C THR A 2 -6.02 86.02 19.85
N THR A 3 -5.12 85.88 18.89
CA THR A 3 -5.14 84.88 17.85
C THR A 3 -4.43 83.67 18.37
N THR A 4 -5.17 82.58 18.50
CA THR A 4 -4.62 81.23 18.90
C THR A 4 -4.22 80.48 17.66
N VAL A 5 -2.92 80.13 17.60
CA VAL A 5 -2.33 79.24 16.57
C VAL A 5 -2.57 77.81 16.96
N ILE A 6 -3.17 77.04 16.07
CA ILE A 6 -3.37 75.58 16.23
C ILE A 6 -2.21 74.90 15.54
N GLU A 7 -1.37 74.26 16.34
CA GLU A 7 -0.27 73.43 15.90
C GLU A 7 -0.78 71.98 15.53
N ARG A 8 -0.61 71.54 14.26
CA ARG A 8 -0.95 70.21 13.79
C ARG A 8 0.22 69.30 14.10
N ALA A 9 -0.02 68.38 14.99
CA ALA A 9 0.85 67.24 15.21
C ALA A 9 0.63 66.16 14.13
N THR A 10 1.65 65.92 13.32
CA THR A 10 1.72 64.81 12.34
C THR A 10 2.16 63.56 13.08
N ALA A 11 1.24 62.65 13.29
CA ALA A 11 1.56 61.33 13.82
C ALA A 11 2.16 60.45 12.71
N GLN A 12 3.44 60.10 12.84
CA GLN A 12 4.12 59.09 12.03
C GLN A 12 3.66 57.71 12.49
N TYR A 13 3.01 56.96 11.59
CA TYR A 13 2.78 55.52 11.76
C TYR A 13 4.03 54.75 11.31
N PRO A 14 4.58 53.85 12.12
CA PRO A 14 5.62 52.95 11.65
C PRO A 14 4.96 51.79 10.84
N GLU A 15 5.36 51.66 9.58
CA GLU A 15 5.06 50.49 8.75
C GLU A 15 5.68 49.25 9.39
N ARG A 16 4.83 48.38 9.97
CA ARG A 16 5.23 47.05 10.31
C ARG A 16 5.22 46.24 9.02
N ARG A 17 6.38 46.03 8.43
CA ARG A 17 6.62 44.91 7.51
C ARG A 17 6.48 43.62 8.30
N SER A 18 5.34 42.97 8.17
CA SER A 18 5.19 41.55 8.53
C SER A 18 5.93 40.72 7.50
N GLU A 19 7.17 40.36 7.81
CA GLU A 19 7.83 39.24 7.16
C GLU A 19 7.06 38.00 7.55
N VAL A 20 6.19 37.52 6.65
CA VAL A 20 5.62 36.18 6.73
C VAL A 20 6.77 35.26 6.38
N SER A 21 7.49 34.81 7.41
CA SER A 21 8.40 33.67 7.30
C SER A 21 7.56 32.47 6.96
N MET A 22 7.55 32.07 5.68
CA MET A 22 7.12 30.76 5.25
C MET A 22 8.14 29.76 5.82
N THR A 23 7.89 29.31 7.04
CA THR A 23 8.54 28.13 7.57
C THR A 23 8.06 26.95 6.72
N GLU A 24 8.88 26.57 5.74
CA GLU A 24 8.82 25.26 5.12
C GLU A 24 8.91 24.22 6.24
N THR A 25 7.80 23.61 6.57
CA THR A 25 7.77 22.45 7.47
C THR A 25 8.38 21.27 6.69
N LYS A 26 9.71 21.19 6.73
CA LYS A 26 10.46 20.03 6.32
C LYS A 26 10.01 18.90 7.24
N GLN A 27 9.22 17.96 6.72
CA GLN A 27 8.91 16.74 7.42
C GLN A 27 10.21 15.94 7.50
N ASP A 28 10.84 15.93 8.68
CA ASP A 28 12.03 15.13 9.00
C ASP A 28 11.66 13.65 9.22
N GLY A 29 11.08 13.02 8.20
CA GLY A 29 10.89 11.58 8.12
C GLY A 29 11.58 11.04 6.86
N PRO A 30 11.95 9.76 6.80
CA PRO A 30 12.48 9.17 5.58
C PRO A 30 11.49 9.42 4.43
N SER A 31 12.01 9.98 3.33
CA SER A 31 11.20 10.25 2.14
C SER A 31 10.77 8.92 1.52
N ILE A 32 9.46 8.72 1.38
CA ILE A 32 8.91 7.52 0.74
C ILE A 32 9.15 7.58 -0.76
N THR A 33 9.80 6.57 -1.31
CA THR A 33 10.16 6.47 -2.71
C THR A 33 9.12 5.66 -3.47
N VAL A 34 8.51 6.25 -4.51
CA VAL A 34 7.50 5.63 -5.37
C VAL A 34 8.08 5.38 -6.75
N LEU A 35 8.09 4.13 -7.21
CA LEU A 35 8.39 3.79 -8.60
C LEU A 35 7.11 3.81 -9.42
N VAL A 36 7.02 4.70 -10.39
CA VAL A 36 5.91 4.81 -11.35
C VAL A 36 6.33 4.16 -12.67
N VAL A 37 5.62 3.12 -13.07
CA VAL A 37 5.86 2.35 -14.28
C VAL A 37 4.66 2.50 -15.21
N ASP A 38 4.82 3.26 -16.28
CA ASP A 38 3.79 3.51 -17.28
C ASP A 38 4.48 4.05 -18.54
N ASP A 39 4.06 3.63 -19.73
CA ASP A 39 4.62 4.08 -21.00
C ASP A 39 3.97 5.36 -21.52
N GLU A 40 2.85 5.80 -20.93
CA GLU A 40 2.16 7.03 -21.28
C GLU A 40 2.79 8.26 -20.58
N PRO A 41 3.51 9.15 -21.33
CA PRO A 41 4.23 10.27 -20.71
C PRO A 41 3.31 11.26 -19.95
N GLN A 42 2.04 11.33 -20.34
CA GLN A 42 1.05 12.21 -19.70
C GLN A 42 0.68 11.70 -18.31
N ILE A 43 0.49 10.38 -18.15
CA ILE A 43 0.18 9.73 -16.88
C ILE A 43 1.40 9.85 -15.95
N VAL A 44 2.58 9.48 -16.43
CA VAL A 44 3.84 9.59 -15.68
C VAL A 44 4.06 11.02 -15.16
N ARG A 45 3.87 12.03 -16.03
CA ARG A 45 4.01 13.44 -15.65
C ARG A 45 3.00 13.85 -14.58
N ALA A 46 1.73 13.47 -14.76
CA ALA A 46 0.67 13.80 -13.81
C ALA A 46 0.94 13.16 -12.44
N LEU A 47 1.30 11.88 -12.40
CA LEU A 47 1.65 11.17 -11.18
C LEU A 47 2.87 11.80 -10.50
N ARG A 48 3.95 12.04 -11.25
CA ARG A 48 5.16 12.66 -10.70
C ARG A 48 4.87 13.99 -10.02
N ILE A 49 4.13 14.90 -10.68
CA ILE A 49 3.80 16.21 -10.11
C ILE A 49 2.97 16.03 -8.83
N ASN A 50 1.91 15.25 -8.89
CA ASN A 50 0.99 15.07 -7.76
C ASN A 50 1.64 14.40 -6.55
N LEU A 51 2.51 13.42 -6.78
CA LEU A 51 3.24 12.73 -5.73
C LEU A 51 4.34 13.61 -5.12
N SER A 52 5.14 14.30 -5.97
CA SER A 52 6.22 15.16 -5.48
C SER A 52 5.73 16.33 -4.63
N VAL A 53 4.61 16.97 -4.98
CA VAL A 53 3.98 18.02 -4.16
C VAL A 53 3.59 17.51 -2.77
N ARG A 54 3.38 16.21 -2.63
CA ARG A 54 3.02 15.55 -1.36
C ARG A 54 4.20 14.95 -0.60
N GLY A 55 5.42 15.22 -1.04
CA GLY A 55 6.65 14.82 -0.37
C GLY A 55 7.16 13.42 -0.72
N TYR A 56 6.57 12.76 -1.74
CA TYR A 56 7.10 11.49 -2.23
C TYR A 56 8.30 11.73 -3.17
N GLU A 57 9.34 10.90 -3.06
CA GLU A 57 10.36 10.78 -4.08
C GLU A 57 9.83 9.90 -5.21
N VAL A 58 9.95 10.33 -6.48
CA VAL A 58 9.36 9.62 -7.60
C VAL A 58 10.42 9.19 -8.59
N ILE A 59 10.53 7.89 -8.78
CA ILE A 59 11.30 7.24 -9.84
C ILE A 59 10.33 6.85 -10.94
N THR A 60 10.74 6.95 -12.21
CA THR A 60 9.88 6.61 -13.33
C THR A 60 10.53 5.59 -14.25
N ALA A 61 9.75 4.67 -14.79
CA ALA A 61 10.16 3.71 -15.82
C ALA A 61 9.06 3.61 -16.90
N GLY A 62 9.45 3.62 -18.17
CA GLY A 62 8.53 3.52 -19.30
C GLY A 62 8.47 2.13 -19.94
N SER A 63 9.03 1.11 -19.28
CA SER A 63 9.03 -0.28 -19.77
C SER A 63 9.25 -1.26 -18.62
N GLY A 64 8.86 -2.51 -18.79
CA GLY A 64 9.00 -3.54 -17.78
C GLY A 64 10.46 -3.84 -17.43
N ALA A 65 11.34 -3.95 -18.42
CA ALA A 65 12.77 -4.14 -18.17
C ALA A 65 13.40 -2.97 -17.40
N ALA A 66 12.98 -1.73 -17.67
CA ALA A 66 13.45 -0.56 -16.92
C ALA A 66 12.89 -0.57 -15.48
N ALA A 67 11.65 -1.01 -15.30
CA ALA A 67 11.01 -1.12 -13.99
C ALA A 67 11.74 -2.12 -13.08
N LEU A 68 12.04 -3.32 -13.57
CA LEU A 68 12.76 -4.34 -12.82
C LEU A 68 14.17 -3.87 -12.41
N ARG A 69 14.90 -3.20 -13.33
CA ARG A 69 16.21 -2.61 -13.00
C ARG A 69 16.09 -1.51 -11.95
N ALA A 70 15.16 -0.57 -12.14
CA ALA A 70 14.95 0.54 -11.21
C ALA A 70 14.56 0.05 -9.82
N ALA A 71 13.72 -0.97 -9.71
CA ALA A 71 13.35 -1.58 -8.45
C ALA A 71 14.54 -2.22 -7.74
N ALA A 72 15.41 -2.94 -8.48
CA ALA A 72 16.60 -3.59 -7.92
C ALA A 72 17.68 -2.58 -7.48
N GLU A 73 17.86 -1.48 -8.22
CA GLU A 73 18.92 -0.49 -7.94
C GLU A 73 18.51 0.56 -6.89
N ARG A 74 17.23 0.91 -6.85
CA ARG A 74 16.75 2.07 -6.08
C ARG A 74 15.88 1.70 -4.87
N HIS A 75 15.51 0.42 -4.73
CA HIS A 75 14.73 -0.12 -3.60
C HIS A 75 13.53 0.78 -3.22
N PRO A 76 12.56 1.01 -4.13
CA PRO A 76 11.40 1.85 -3.82
C PRO A 76 10.55 1.23 -2.70
N ASP A 77 9.83 2.08 -1.97
CA ASP A 77 8.91 1.66 -0.90
C ASP A 77 7.58 1.15 -1.45
N VAL A 78 7.22 1.53 -2.68
CA VAL A 78 5.99 1.12 -3.36
C VAL A 78 6.14 1.29 -4.87
N VAL A 79 5.48 0.42 -5.63
CA VAL A 79 5.42 0.46 -7.10
C VAL A 79 4.00 0.76 -7.54
N ILE A 80 3.84 1.68 -8.48
CA ILE A 80 2.63 1.87 -9.28
C ILE A 80 2.94 1.32 -10.66
N LEU A 81 2.20 0.31 -11.12
CA LEU A 81 2.54 -0.49 -12.30
C LEU A 81 1.39 -0.52 -13.30
N ASP A 82 1.61 -0.03 -14.51
CA ASP A 82 0.72 -0.32 -15.63
C ASP A 82 0.96 -1.73 -16.17
N LEU A 83 -0.12 -2.38 -16.63
CA LEU A 83 -0.05 -3.69 -17.28
C LEU A 83 0.28 -3.59 -18.78
N GLY A 84 -0.08 -2.48 -19.42
CA GLY A 84 0.07 -2.28 -20.86
C GLY A 84 1.44 -1.75 -21.27
N LEU A 85 2.53 -2.39 -20.88
CA LEU A 85 3.88 -1.92 -21.22
C LEU A 85 4.33 -2.38 -22.60
N PRO A 86 5.25 -1.65 -23.28
CA PRO A 86 5.61 -1.90 -24.67
C PRO A 86 6.50 -3.12 -24.90
N ASP A 87 7.21 -3.61 -23.87
CA ASP A 87 8.23 -4.65 -23.97
C ASP A 87 7.80 -6.00 -23.36
N MET A 88 6.94 -5.97 -22.34
CA MET A 88 6.40 -7.17 -21.69
C MET A 88 5.08 -6.85 -20.97
N ASP A 89 4.25 -7.84 -20.68
CA ASP A 89 3.04 -7.64 -19.88
C ASP A 89 3.41 -7.25 -18.43
N GLY A 90 2.68 -6.30 -17.84
CA GLY A 90 2.91 -5.91 -16.45
C GLY A 90 2.73 -7.06 -15.44
N ILE A 91 1.98 -8.10 -15.78
CA ILE A 91 1.90 -9.35 -14.99
C ILE A 91 3.28 -10.04 -14.93
N GLU A 92 4.04 -10.05 -16.02
CA GLU A 92 5.40 -10.62 -16.03
C GLU A 92 6.36 -9.77 -15.18
N VAL A 93 6.21 -8.43 -15.23
CA VAL A 93 6.95 -7.52 -14.34
C VAL A 93 6.64 -7.81 -12.88
N LEU A 94 5.36 -7.98 -12.56
CA LEU A 94 4.89 -8.30 -11.20
C LEU A 94 5.46 -9.63 -10.71
N ALA A 95 5.40 -10.68 -11.53
CA ALA A 95 6.00 -11.98 -11.23
C ALA A 95 7.52 -11.87 -11.02
N GLY A 96 8.21 -11.08 -11.86
CA GLY A 96 9.63 -10.80 -11.73
C GLY A 96 9.97 -10.11 -10.40
N LEU A 97 9.20 -9.11 -9.98
CA LEU A 97 9.36 -8.46 -8.68
C LEU A 97 9.14 -9.46 -7.54
N ARG A 98 8.08 -10.25 -7.58
CA ARG A 98 7.75 -11.24 -6.53
C ARG A 98 8.77 -12.37 -6.40
N GLY A 99 9.64 -12.56 -7.39
CA GLY A 99 10.77 -13.49 -7.31
C GLY A 99 11.83 -13.10 -6.26
N TRP A 100 11.91 -11.82 -5.85
CA TRP A 100 12.98 -11.35 -4.96
C TRP A 100 12.56 -10.23 -3.98
N THR A 101 11.35 -9.65 -4.11
CA THR A 101 10.91 -8.55 -3.23
C THR A 101 9.43 -8.64 -2.91
N GLU A 102 9.07 -8.11 -1.74
CA GLU A 102 7.71 -7.97 -1.25
C GLU A 102 7.22 -6.51 -1.27
N ILE A 103 7.91 -5.62 -1.99
CA ILE A 103 7.50 -4.23 -2.15
C ILE A 103 6.03 -4.17 -2.55
N PRO A 104 5.18 -3.35 -1.90
CA PRO A 104 3.79 -3.18 -2.30
C PRO A 104 3.67 -2.74 -3.76
N VAL A 105 2.80 -3.40 -4.52
CA VAL A 105 2.54 -3.06 -5.93
C VAL A 105 1.06 -2.73 -6.11
N ILE A 106 0.79 -1.51 -6.59
CA ILE A 106 -0.53 -1.05 -7.02
C ILE A 106 -0.58 -1.10 -8.54
N VAL A 107 -1.42 -1.94 -9.08
CA VAL A 107 -1.63 -2.01 -10.54
C VAL A 107 -2.54 -0.87 -10.99
N LEU A 108 -2.14 -0.16 -12.06
CA LEU A 108 -2.98 0.77 -12.83
C LEU A 108 -3.25 0.15 -14.20
N SER A 109 -4.51 -0.03 -14.59
CA SER A 109 -4.79 -0.64 -15.89
C SER A 109 -6.09 -0.15 -16.51
N ALA A 110 -6.12 -0.09 -17.84
CA ALA A 110 -7.35 0.12 -18.60
C ALA A 110 -8.22 -1.15 -18.69
N ARG A 111 -7.70 -2.32 -18.28
CA ARG A 111 -8.47 -3.56 -18.23
C ARG A 111 -9.50 -3.47 -17.11
N THR A 112 -10.78 -3.61 -17.45
CA THR A 112 -11.90 -3.39 -16.50
C THR A 112 -12.54 -4.68 -16.02
N ASP A 113 -12.23 -5.80 -16.66
CA ASP A 113 -12.83 -7.09 -16.33
C ASP A 113 -12.41 -7.60 -14.95
N SER A 114 -13.34 -8.25 -14.28
CA SER A 114 -13.06 -8.84 -12.96
C SER A 114 -12.03 -9.96 -13.04
N ALA A 115 -11.90 -10.63 -14.18
CA ALA A 115 -10.89 -11.65 -14.42
C ALA A 115 -9.48 -11.07 -14.41
N ASP A 116 -9.26 -9.95 -15.12
CA ASP A 116 -7.95 -9.26 -15.14
C ASP A 116 -7.52 -8.77 -13.75
N LYS A 117 -8.49 -8.26 -12.97
CA LYS A 117 -8.23 -7.87 -11.58
C LYS A 117 -7.80 -9.05 -10.72
N VAL A 118 -8.51 -10.17 -10.85
CA VAL A 118 -8.19 -11.40 -10.10
C VAL A 118 -6.82 -11.90 -10.53
N GLU A 119 -6.50 -11.91 -11.83
CA GLU A 119 -5.21 -12.34 -12.36
C GLU A 119 -4.05 -11.49 -11.78
N ALA A 120 -4.17 -10.17 -11.81
CA ALA A 120 -3.16 -9.27 -11.25
C ALA A 120 -2.97 -9.49 -9.73
N LEU A 121 -4.06 -9.62 -8.99
CA LEU A 121 -4.01 -9.91 -7.56
C LEU A 121 -3.41 -11.30 -7.30
N ASP A 122 -3.77 -12.32 -8.08
CA ASP A 122 -3.20 -13.67 -7.98
C ASP A 122 -1.70 -13.71 -8.34
N ALA A 123 -1.25 -12.85 -9.24
CA ALA A 123 0.16 -12.66 -9.54
C ALA A 123 0.92 -11.92 -8.43
N GLY A 124 0.22 -11.41 -7.40
CA GLY A 124 0.81 -10.80 -6.21
C GLY A 124 0.71 -9.28 -6.14
N ALA A 125 -0.16 -8.63 -6.93
CA ALA A 125 -0.46 -7.21 -6.73
C ALA A 125 -1.14 -6.99 -5.37
N ASP A 126 -0.83 -5.90 -4.68
CA ASP A 126 -1.44 -5.52 -3.39
C ASP A 126 -2.74 -4.73 -3.58
N ASP A 127 -2.92 -4.13 -4.75
CA ASP A 127 -4.10 -3.38 -5.11
C ASP A 127 -4.24 -3.24 -6.63
N TYR A 128 -5.45 -2.90 -7.07
CA TYR A 128 -5.77 -2.70 -8.49
C TYR A 128 -6.64 -1.46 -8.67
N VAL A 129 -6.23 -0.56 -9.55
CA VAL A 129 -6.95 0.67 -9.89
C VAL A 129 -7.23 0.70 -11.39
N THR A 130 -8.47 0.92 -11.77
CA THR A 130 -8.87 0.98 -13.17
C THR A 130 -8.68 2.38 -13.75
N LYS A 131 -8.07 2.49 -14.93
CA LYS A 131 -8.04 3.73 -15.73
C LYS A 131 -9.40 3.96 -16.41
N PRO A 132 -9.97 5.21 -16.41
CA PRO A 132 -9.46 6.41 -15.76
C PRO A 132 -9.72 6.40 -14.25
N PHE A 133 -8.79 6.94 -13.47
CA PHE A 133 -8.85 6.96 -12.00
C PHE A 133 -8.87 8.37 -11.42
N GLY A 134 -9.44 8.51 -10.24
CA GLY A 134 -9.33 9.73 -9.45
C GLY A 134 -7.99 9.82 -8.73
N MET A 135 -7.32 10.99 -8.78
CA MET A 135 -6.04 11.16 -8.08
C MET A 135 -6.17 10.93 -6.57
N ASP A 136 -7.25 11.40 -5.95
CA ASP A 136 -7.47 11.22 -4.51
C ASP A 136 -7.69 9.75 -4.13
N GLU A 137 -8.32 8.96 -5.00
CA GLU A 137 -8.47 7.53 -4.84
C GLU A 137 -7.11 6.84 -4.86
N LEU A 138 -6.30 7.09 -5.90
CA LEU A 138 -4.96 6.51 -6.02
C LEU A 138 -4.09 6.87 -4.81
N LEU A 139 -4.12 8.12 -4.36
CA LEU A 139 -3.37 8.57 -3.19
C LEU A 139 -3.85 7.90 -1.89
N ALA A 140 -5.13 7.63 -1.75
CA ALA A 140 -5.65 6.89 -0.60
C ALA A 140 -5.13 5.45 -0.58
N ARG A 141 -5.13 4.79 -1.76
CA ARG A 141 -4.60 3.43 -1.94
C ARG A 141 -3.08 3.38 -1.72
N LEU A 142 -2.34 4.36 -2.23
CA LEU A 142 -0.91 4.49 -2.01
C LEU A 142 -0.57 4.60 -0.52
N ARG A 143 -1.25 5.48 0.22
CA ARG A 143 -1.05 5.59 1.68
C ARG A 143 -1.34 4.28 2.41
N ALA A 144 -2.37 3.55 2.00
CA ALA A 144 -2.70 2.25 2.59
C ALA A 144 -1.60 1.21 2.31
N ALA A 145 -1.06 1.16 1.09
CA ALA A 145 0.02 0.26 0.71
C ALA A 145 1.31 0.55 1.50
N VAL A 146 1.72 1.82 1.57
CA VAL A 146 2.90 2.25 2.34
C VAL A 146 2.76 1.92 3.82
N ARG A 147 1.59 2.19 4.43
CA ARG A 147 1.35 1.87 5.84
C ARG A 147 1.50 0.37 6.12
N ARG A 148 1.03 -0.51 5.24
CA ARG A 148 1.20 -1.96 5.37
C ARG A 148 2.68 -2.37 5.31
N GLY A 149 3.45 -1.76 4.40
CA GLY A 149 4.89 -1.99 4.29
C GLY A 149 5.68 -1.51 5.52
N ALA A 150 5.31 -0.34 6.06
CA ALA A 150 6.02 0.30 7.18
C ALA A 150 5.68 -0.31 8.56
N ALA A 151 4.58 -1.03 8.72
CA ALA A 151 4.15 -1.61 9.99
C ALA A 151 5.10 -2.72 10.53
N ALA A 152 6.36 -2.72 10.13
CA ALA A 152 7.35 -3.76 10.41
C ALA A 152 8.10 -3.62 11.75
N SER A 153 7.77 -2.66 12.63
CA SER A 153 8.53 -2.46 13.87
C SER A 153 7.62 -2.03 15.02
N ALA A 154 7.16 -2.97 15.79
CA ALA A 154 6.80 -2.73 17.17
C ALA A 154 7.32 -3.91 17.99
N ASP A 155 8.16 -3.62 18.99
CA ASP A 155 8.45 -4.51 20.11
C ASP A 155 7.11 -4.84 20.80
N SER A 156 6.47 -5.89 20.35
CA SER A 156 5.27 -6.42 20.96
C SER A 156 5.60 -7.80 21.52
N ASP A 157 5.22 -8.02 22.76
CA ASP A 157 5.23 -9.32 23.43
C ASP A 157 4.13 -10.24 22.82
N ASP A 158 4.02 -10.20 21.48
CA ASP A 158 3.01 -10.91 20.74
C ASP A 158 3.37 -12.40 20.66
N PRO A 159 2.42 -13.29 20.91
CA PRO A 159 2.69 -14.71 20.99
C PRO A 159 3.07 -15.30 19.63
N VAL A 160 4.00 -16.25 19.66
CA VAL A 160 4.21 -17.18 18.57
C VAL A 160 3.04 -18.17 18.54
N VAL A 161 2.36 -18.28 17.40
CA VAL A 161 1.24 -19.20 17.21
C VAL A 161 1.73 -20.40 16.39
N VAL A 162 1.61 -21.59 16.97
CA VAL A 162 2.03 -22.85 16.34
C VAL A 162 0.80 -23.64 15.95
N THR A 163 0.70 -23.98 14.68
CA THR A 163 -0.36 -24.86 14.14
C THR A 163 0.21 -26.22 13.73
N SER A 164 -0.62 -27.11 13.24
CA SER A 164 -0.16 -28.40 12.70
C SER A 164 0.64 -28.27 11.39
N SER A 165 0.46 -27.17 10.63
CA SER A 165 1.04 -26.99 9.29
C SER A 165 2.10 -25.90 9.23
N PHE A 166 2.00 -24.85 10.06
CA PHE A 166 2.90 -23.69 10.04
C PHE A 166 2.97 -22.99 11.38
N THR A 167 3.98 -22.14 11.54
CA THR A 167 4.17 -21.30 12.73
C THR A 167 4.16 -19.82 12.31
N VAL A 168 3.45 -18.99 13.07
CA VAL A 168 3.37 -17.53 12.88
C VAL A 168 3.99 -16.84 14.09
N ASP A 169 5.06 -16.08 13.85
CA ASP A 169 5.65 -15.17 14.83
C ASP A 169 5.18 -13.75 14.50
N LEU A 170 4.24 -13.25 15.28
CA LEU A 170 3.65 -11.92 15.06
C LEU A 170 4.64 -10.80 15.37
N ALA A 171 5.49 -10.98 16.40
CA ALA A 171 6.49 -10.00 16.79
C ALA A 171 7.59 -9.85 15.73
N ALA A 172 8.13 -10.99 15.27
CA ALA A 172 9.15 -10.99 14.23
C ALA A 172 8.60 -10.83 12.81
N LYS A 173 7.27 -10.81 12.63
CA LYS A 173 6.59 -10.84 11.32
C LYS A 173 7.10 -11.95 10.41
N LYS A 174 7.21 -13.14 10.95
CA LYS A 174 7.71 -14.32 10.25
C LYS A 174 6.68 -15.45 10.25
N VAL A 175 6.62 -16.13 9.12
CA VAL A 175 5.91 -17.39 9.01
C VAL A 175 6.89 -18.47 8.57
N THR A 176 6.81 -19.63 9.21
CA THR A 176 7.61 -20.80 8.83
C THR A 176 6.71 -21.99 8.58
N LYS A 177 6.98 -22.75 7.53
CA LYS A 177 6.35 -24.01 7.20
C LYS A 177 7.43 -25.04 6.91
N ASP A 178 7.35 -26.21 7.51
CA ASP A 178 8.37 -27.31 7.38
C ASP A 178 9.79 -26.82 7.68
N GLY A 179 9.95 -25.88 8.62
CA GLY A 179 11.23 -25.28 9.00
C GLY A 179 11.77 -24.23 8.03
N ALA A 180 11.12 -23.98 6.90
CA ALA A 180 11.50 -22.94 5.93
C ALA A 180 10.66 -21.66 6.12
N ALA A 181 11.29 -20.51 5.89
CA ALA A 181 10.57 -19.23 5.91
C ALA A 181 9.60 -19.14 4.72
N VAL A 182 8.37 -18.69 4.98
CA VAL A 182 7.37 -18.41 3.95
C VAL A 182 7.28 -16.91 3.75
N HIS A 183 7.51 -16.47 2.52
CA HIS A 183 7.42 -15.04 2.16
C HIS A 183 5.98 -14.65 1.89
N LEU A 184 5.51 -13.64 2.62
CA LEU A 184 4.19 -13.04 2.45
C LEU A 184 4.32 -11.58 2.02
N THR A 185 3.51 -11.16 1.07
CA THR A 185 3.39 -9.73 0.75
C THR A 185 2.82 -8.95 1.94
N PRO A 186 3.00 -7.62 2.00
CA PRO A 186 2.43 -6.82 3.09
C PRO A 186 0.91 -6.98 3.27
N THR A 187 0.19 -7.19 2.17
CA THR A 187 -1.27 -7.41 2.22
C THR A 187 -1.62 -8.82 2.71
N GLU A 188 -0.91 -9.84 2.25
CA GLU A 188 -1.08 -11.21 2.78
C GLU A 188 -0.76 -11.26 4.27
N TRP A 189 0.33 -10.60 4.69
CA TRP A 189 0.68 -10.50 6.10
C TRP A 189 -0.43 -9.81 6.91
N GLY A 190 -0.91 -8.64 6.48
CA GLY A 190 -1.97 -7.91 7.16
C GLY A 190 -3.25 -8.75 7.34
N MET A 191 -3.61 -9.55 6.32
CA MET A 191 -4.75 -10.44 6.40
C MET A 191 -4.51 -11.60 7.37
N LEU A 192 -3.34 -12.24 7.32
CA LEU A 192 -2.98 -13.31 8.24
C LEU A 192 -2.94 -12.80 9.69
N GLU A 193 -2.25 -11.70 9.95
CA GLU A 193 -2.12 -11.09 11.27
C GLU A 193 -3.48 -10.79 11.88
N MET A 194 -4.39 -10.18 11.11
CA MET A 194 -5.75 -9.88 11.57
C MET A 194 -6.50 -11.15 11.99
N LEU A 195 -6.41 -12.21 11.20
CA LEU A 195 -7.07 -13.49 11.48
C LEU A 195 -6.44 -14.19 12.71
N VAL A 196 -5.12 -14.19 12.82
CA VAL A 196 -4.37 -14.81 13.94
C VAL A 196 -4.63 -14.06 15.26
N ARG A 197 -4.66 -12.72 15.24
CA ARG A 197 -5.03 -11.92 16.44
C ARG A 197 -6.46 -12.19 16.93
N HIS A 198 -7.34 -12.59 16.03
CA HIS A 198 -8.73 -12.96 16.33
C HIS A 198 -8.97 -14.48 16.31
N ARG A 199 -7.91 -15.29 16.59
CA ARG A 199 -7.98 -16.74 16.53
C ARG A 199 -9.20 -17.31 17.29
N GLY A 200 -9.82 -18.32 16.70
CA GLY A 200 -11.04 -18.92 17.20
C GLY A 200 -12.31 -18.10 16.99
N LYS A 201 -12.21 -16.80 16.62
CA LYS A 201 -13.35 -15.93 16.41
C LYS A 201 -13.63 -15.76 14.90
N LEU A 202 -14.89 -15.49 14.59
CA LEU A 202 -15.31 -15.12 13.23
C LEU A 202 -14.94 -13.65 12.99
N VAL A 203 -14.19 -13.40 11.91
CA VAL A 203 -13.90 -12.04 11.42
C VAL A 203 -14.79 -11.76 10.21
N GLY A 204 -15.61 -10.72 10.31
CA GLY A 204 -16.54 -10.34 9.24
C GLY A 204 -15.82 -9.78 8.00
N ARG A 205 -16.40 -10.03 6.81
CA ARG A 205 -15.80 -9.57 5.53
C ARG A 205 -15.52 -8.07 5.51
N LYS A 206 -16.49 -7.24 5.92
CA LYS A 206 -16.33 -5.79 5.92
C LYS A 206 -15.29 -5.30 6.92
N GLU A 207 -15.20 -5.97 8.05
CA GLU A 207 -14.21 -5.70 9.09
C GLU A 207 -12.81 -5.99 8.56
N LEU A 208 -12.59 -7.17 7.96
CA LEU A 208 -11.31 -7.56 7.39
C LEU A 208 -10.87 -6.63 6.26
N LEU A 209 -11.78 -6.26 5.35
CA LEU A 209 -11.49 -5.29 4.28
C LEU A 209 -11.09 -3.92 4.84
N ARG A 210 -11.81 -3.43 5.84
CA ARG A 210 -11.55 -2.12 6.43
C ARG A 210 -10.21 -2.06 7.16
N GLU A 211 -9.88 -3.08 7.92
CA GLU A 211 -8.64 -3.13 8.69
C GLU A 211 -7.41 -3.33 7.79
N VAL A 212 -7.50 -4.23 6.82
CA VAL A 212 -6.37 -4.53 5.93
C VAL A 212 -6.22 -3.46 4.85
N TRP A 213 -7.27 -3.10 4.12
CA TRP A 213 -7.19 -2.16 2.99
C TRP A 213 -7.64 -0.73 3.32
N GLY A 214 -8.49 -0.56 4.31
CA GLY A 214 -9.05 0.73 4.70
C GLY A 214 -10.55 0.87 4.38
N PRO A 215 -11.19 1.98 4.85
CA PRO A 215 -12.66 2.14 4.80
C PRO A 215 -13.25 2.12 3.38
N SER A 216 -12.50 2.59 2.38
CA SER A 216 -12.94 2.65 0.97
C SER A 216 -13.14 1.29 0.32
N TYR A 217 -12.63 0.21 0.92
CA TYR A 217 -12.67 -1.14 0.34
C TYR A 217 -13.83 -2.01 0.84
N ALA A 218 -14.75 -1.48 1.64
CA ALA A 218 -15.80 -2.26 2.31
C ALA A 218 -16.67 -3.13 1.37
N THR A 219 -16.68 -2.85 0.06
CA THR A 219 -17.44 -3.57 -0.97
C THR A 219 -16.59 -4.53 -1.82
N GLU A 220 -15.26 -4.43 -1.75
CA GLU A 220 -14.32 -5.19 -2.60
C GLU A 220 -14.10 -6.63 -2.12
N THR A 221 -15.19 -7.38 -1.94
CA THR A 221 -15.16 -8.71 -1.32
C THR A 221 -14.39 -9.76 -2.14
N HIS A 222 -14.13 -9.53 -3.43
CA HIS A 222 -13.33 -10.41 -4.25
C HIS A 222 -11.86 -10.46 -3.80
N TYR A 223 -11.30 -9.35 -3.27
CA TYR A 223 -9.96 -9.33 -2.69
C TYR A 223 -9.77 -10.41 -1.63
N LEU A 224 -10.73 -10.55 -0.72
CA LEU A 224 -10.65 -11.54 0.36
C LEU A 224 -10.53 -12.98 -0.16
N ARG A 225 -11.20 -13.30 -1.26
CA ARG A 225 -11.14 -14.65 -1.86
C ARG A 225 -9.77 -14.92 -2.45
N VAL A 226 -9.21 -13.95 -3.17
CA VAL A 226 -7.91 -14.07 -3.81
C VAL A 226 -6.83 -14.25 -2.75
N TYR A 227 -6.73 -13.31 -1.80
CA TYR A 227 -5.68 -13.36 -0.78
C TYR A 227 -5.81 -14.56 0.17
N LEU A 228 -7.03 -14.99 0.49
CA LEU A 228 -7.21 -16.19 1.27
C LEU A 228 -6.77 -17.45 0.50
N ALA A 229 -7.02 -17.50 -0.80
CA ALA A 229 -6.54 -18.60 -1.64
C ALA A 229 -5.01 -18.60 -1.73
N GLN A 230 -4.37 -17.44 -1.82
CA GLN A 230 -2.91 -17.30 -1.80
C GLN A 230 -2.32 -17.77 -0.47
N LEU A 231 -2.85 -17.28 0.66
CA LEU A 231 -2.43 -17.71 1.98
C LEU A 231 -2.57 -19.23 2.17
N ARG A 232 -3.69 -19.81 1.72
CA ARG A 232 -3.87 -21.27 1.77
C ARG A 232 -2.83 -22.01 0.94
N ARG A 233 -2.55 -21.56 -0.27
CA ARG A 233 -1.50 -22.16 -1.13
C ARG A 233 -0.13 -22.14 -0.47
N LYS A 234 0.17 -21.10 0.29
CA LYS A 234 1.46 -20.93 0.97
C LYS A 234 1.54 -21.70 2.31
N LEU A 235 0.44 -21.76 3.05
CA LEU A 235 0.46 -22.16 4.46
C LEU A 235 -0.21 -23.51 4.74
N GLU A 236 -1.33 -23.82 4.10
CA GLU A 236 -2.04 -25.07 4.34
C GLU A 236 -1.37 -26.27 3.65
N ASP A 237 -1.55 -27.47 4.21
CA ASP A 237 -1.08 -28.71 3.58
C ASP A 237 -1.95 -29.07 2.37
N ASP A 238 -3.28 -28.89 2.51
CA ASP A 238 -4.23 -28.97 1.42
C ASP A 238 -5.03 -27.67 1.31
N PRO A 239 -4.70 -26.79 0.33
CA PRO A 239 -5.41 -25.53 0.14
C PRO A 239 -6.91 -25.67 -0.14
N SER A 240 -7.34 -26.85 -0.66
CA SER A 240 -8.73 -27.14 -0.98
C SER A 240 -9.55 -27.54 0.25
N HIS A 241 -8.88 -28.14 1.25
CA HIS A 241 -9.45 -28.54 2.52
C HIS A 241 -8.69 -27.90 3.69
N PRO A 242 -8.75 -26.56 3.82
CA PRO A 242 -7.97 -25.83 4.82
C PRO A 242 -8.38 -26.21 6.24
N LYS A 243 -7.40 -26.38 7.12
CA LYS A 243 -7.60 -26.68 8.54
C LYS A 243 -7.57 -25.42 9.40
N HIS A 244 -6.78 -24.42 8.99
CA HIS A 244 -6.49 -23.25 9.80
C HIS A 244 -7.17 -21.98 9.26
N LEU A 245 -7.18 -21.78 7.95
CA LEU A 245 -7.74 -20.59 7.31
C LEU A 245 -9.15 -20.90 6.76
N LEU A 246 -10.15 -20.87 7.64
CA LEU A 246 -11.51 -21.34 7.34
C LEU A 246 -12.37 -20.25 6.70
N THR A 247 -13.32 -20.66 5.84
CA THR A 247 -14.36 -19.80 5.28
C THR A 247 -15.69 -20.15 5.92
N GLU A 248 -16.31 -19.18 6.59
CA GLU A 248 -17.68 -19.28 7.09
C GLU A 248 -18.63 -18.68 6.05
N ALA A 249 -19.37 -19.55 5.38
CA ALA A 249 -20.17 -19.19 4.21
C ALA A 249 -21.15 -18.02 4.51
N GLY A 250 -21.08 -16.95 3.70
CA GLY A 250 -21.89 -15.75 3.87
C GLY A 250 -21.44 -14.80 4.97
N MET A 251 -20.68 -15.24 5.98
CA MET A 251 -20.34 -14.46 7.16
C MET A 251 -18.93 -13.84 7.13
N GLY A 252 -17.90 -14.65 6.91
CA GLY A 252 -16.52 -14.18 6.97
C GLY A 252 -15.51 -15.31 6.99
N TYR A 253 -14.45 -15.10 7.78
CA TYR A 253 -13.32 -16.03 7.88
C TYR A 253 -12.93 -16.24 9.34
N ARG A 254 -12.29 -17.37 9.61
CA ARG A 254 -11.83 -17.76 10.94
C ARG A 254 -10.46 -18.39 10.84
N PHE A 255 -9.57 -18.03 11.76
CA PHE A 255 -8.33 -18.75 12.00
C PHE A 255 -8.55 -19.74 13.14
N GLN A 256 -8.10 -20.97 12.93
CA GLN A 256 -8.14 -22.05 13.92
C GLN A 256 -6.74 -22.65 14.09
N GLU A 257 -6.30 -22.83 15.32
CA GLU A 257 -5.05 -23.50 15.67
C GLU A 257 -5.12 -24.99 15.40
#